data_a2beb57762728a40546bf2488eaf225e
#
_entry.id   a2beb57762728a40546bf2488eaf225e
#
_cell.length_a   1.000
_cell.length_b   1.000
_cell.length_c   1.000
_cell.angle_alpha   90.00
_cell.angle_beta   90.00
_cell.angle_gamma   90.00
#
_symmetry.space_group_name_H-M   'P 1'
#
loop_
_entity.id
_entity.type
_entity.pdbx_description
1 polymer ?
#
loop_
_entity_poly.entity_id
_entity_poly.type
_entity_poly.pdbx_seq_one_letter_code
_entity_poly.pdbx_strand_id
1 'polypeptide(L)'
;SKLIEMGKEAFEEGLWLPHMPKEWGGMELGHVAMAMVQAEAAKSYYGPWVLNCQAPDEGNMHTMLHWATDDQKEKYLKPLCQGTATSCFAMTEPEVAGSDPTLIQTNAYQDGEEWVINGHKWFISNAHRANFAILIARTEDDPELPQAANTAFIIDLPSEGWTEVREIETMHGSTGHSEIVIEDLRVHDSQMLGGRGQGHLLGQYRLGPARLAHCMRWIAQAEMALDMTVERSLERYSHGSILAEKQ
;
A
#
# COMPACT_ATOMS: atom_id res chain seq x y z
N SER A 1 9.25 -6.22 -19.36
CA SER A 1 10.22 -6.76 -18.38
C SER A 1 9.80 -8.17 -17.96
N LYS A 2 10.74 -8.98 -17.48
CA LYS A 2 10.47 -10.36 -17.02
C LYS A 2 9.35 -10.43 -15.97
N LEU A 3 9.24 -9.43 -15.10
CA LEU A 3 8.19 -9.36 -14.09
C LEU A 3 6.78 -9.25 -14.72
N ILE A 4 6.65 -8.49 -15.81
CA ILE A 4 5.38 -8.38 -16.55
C ILE A 4 5.01 -9.72 -17.20
N GLU A 5 5.99 -10.45 -17.73
CA GLU A 5 5.78 -11.78 -18.31
C GLU A 5 5.30 -12.77 -17.25
N MET A 6 5.96 -12.82 -16.09
CA MET A 6 5.55 -13.64 -14.95
C MET A 6 4.14 -13.30 -14.45
N GLY A 7 3.77 -12.00 -14.42
CA GLY A 7 2.41 -11.58 -14.07
C GLY A 7 1.36 -12.07 -15.07
N LYS A 8 1.70 -12.12 -16.38
CA LYS A 8 0.82 -12.70 -17.40
C LYS A 8 0.67 -14.20 -17.22
N GLU A 9 1.76 -14.92 -16.95
CA GLU A 9 1.71 -16.34 -16.63
C GLU A 9 0.83 -16.61 -15.41
N ALA A 10 0.97 -15.81 -14.33
CA ALA A 10 0.11 -15.93 -13.15
C ALA A 10 -1.37 -15.69 -13.48
N PHE A 11 -1.67 -14.75 -14.37
CA PHE A 11 -3.03 -14.51 -14.84
C PHE A 11 -3.57 -15.70 -15.65
N GLU A 12 -2.80 -16.25 -16.59
CA GLU A 12 -3.15 -17.42 -17.42
C GLU A 12 -3.37 -18.67 -16.57
N GLU A 13 -2.58 -18.86 -15.53
CA GLU A 13 -2.70 -19.97 -14.56
C GLU A 13 -3.80 -19.75 -13.50
N GLY A 14 -4.53 -18.63 -13.55
CA GLY A 14 -5.61 -18.31 -12.62
C GLY A 14 -5.15 -17.96 -11.19
N LEU A 15 -3.91 -17.51 -11.02
CA LEU A 15 -3.31 -17.14 -9.74
C LEU A 15 -3.32 -15.61 -9.49
N TRP A 16 -3.84 -14.85 -10.45
CA TRP A 16 -3.91 -13.39 -10.39
C TRP A 16 -4.95 -12.91 -9.39
N LEU A 17 -4.66 -11.83 -8.66
CA LEU A 17 -5.59 -11.16 -7.75
C LEU A 17 -6.24 -12.11 -6.72
N PRO A 18 -5.49 -12.90 -5.97
CA PRO A 18 -6.06 -13.93 -5.10
C PRO A 18 -7.03 -13.37 -4.04
N HIS A 19 -6.88 -12.11 -3.64
CA HIS A 19 -7.67 -11.44 -2.60
C HIS A 19 -8.95 -10.77 -3.10
N MET A 20 -9.08 -10.51 -4.41
CA MET A 20 -10.21 -9.77 -4.96
C MET A 20 -11.38 -10.68 -5.35
N PRO A 21 -12.64 -10.18 -5.34
CA PRO A 21 -13.78 -10.91 -5.82
C PRO A 21 -13.67 -11.34 -7.28
N LYS A 22 -14.37 -12.40 -7.66
CA LYS A 22 -14.36 -12.95 -9.03
C LYS A 22 -14.87 -11.96 -10.07
N GLU A 23 -15.81 -11.10 -9.72
CA GLU A 23 -16.33 -10.04 -10.60
C GLU A 23 -15.25 -9.03 -11.02
N TRP A 24 -14.17 -8.91 -10.24
CA TRP A 24 -12.99 -8.09 -10.53
C TRP A 24 -11.82 -8.89 -11.12
N GLY A 25 -12.05 -10.15 -11.47
CA GLY A 25 -11.03 -11.05 -12.02
C GLY A 25 -10.17 -11.74 -10.96
N GLY A 26 -10.56 -11.71 -9.69
CA GLY A 26 -9.85 -12.32 -8.58
C GLY A 26 -10.27 -13.75 -8.27
N MET A 27 -9.58 -14.36 -7.30
CA MET A 27 -9.84 -15.74 -6.85
C MET A 27 -10.83 -15.79 -5.68
N GLU A 28 -11.17 -14.65 -5.07
CA GLU A 28 -12.08 -14.54 -3.92
C GLU A 28 -11.65 -15.40 -2.71
N LEU A 29 -10.36 -15.43 -2.43
CA LEU A 29 -9.83 -16.19 -1.30
C LEU A 29 -10.11 -15.48 0.03
N GLY A 30 -10.59 -16.26 1.01
CA GLY A 30 -10.75 -15.78 2.38
C GLY A 30 -9.40 -15.59 3.08
N HIS A 31 -9.41 -14.91 4.24
CA HIS A 31 -8.20 -14.50 4.95
C HIS A 31 -7.25 -15.65 5.29
N VAL A 32 -7.73 -16.86 5.60
CA VAL A 32 -6.88 -18.01 5.90
C VAL A 32 -6.12 -18.47 4.66
N ALA A 33 -6.79 -18.59 3.52
CA ALA A 33 -6.16 -18.96 2.26
C ALA A 33 -5.18 -17.85 1.80
N MET A 34 -5.57 -16.58 1.95
CA MET A 34 -4.68 -15.45 1.68
C MET A 34 -3.43 -15.45 2.56
N ALA A 35 -3.54 -15.85 3.84
CA ALA A 35 -2.38 -15.99 4.72
C ALA A 35 -1.37 -17.00 4.14
N MET A 36 -1.84 -18.14 3.63
CA MET A 36 -0.99 -19.15 2.97
C MET A 36 -0.37 -18.61 1.67
N VAL A 37 -1.16 -17.93 0.84
CA VAL A 37 -0.66 -17.31 -0.40
C VAL A 37 0.41 -16.26 -0.09
N GLN A 38 0.19 -15.40 0.89
CA GLN A 38 1.16 -14.37 1.29
C GLN A 38 2.45 -14.97 1.82
N ALA A 39 2.38 -16.06 2.60
CA ALA A 39 3.55 -16.76 3.09
C ALA A 39 4.36 -17.39 1.94
N GLU A 40 3.71 -18.09 1.02
CA GLU A 40 4.40 -18.73 -0.10
C GLU A 40 4.98 -17.70 -1.08
N ALA A 41 4.21 -16.68 -1.44
CA ALA A 41 4.65 -15.61 -2.32
C ALA A 41 5.87 -14.84 -1.77
N ALA A 42 5.94 -14.64 -0.45
CA ALA A 42 7.03 -13.91 0.21
C ALA A 42 8.37 -14.63 0.25
N LYS A 43 8.44 -15.90 -0.12
CA LYS A 43 9.70 -16.62 -0.36
C LYS A 43 10.47 -16.05 -1.56
N SER A 44 9.79 -15.29 -2.42
CA SER A 44 10.41 -14.47 -3.47
C SER A 44 10.10 -12.99 -3.24
N TYR A 45 11.11 -12.12 -3.39
CA TYR A 45 10.91 -10.67 -3.31
C TYR A 45 9.82 -10.15 -4.26
N TYR A 46 9.68 -10.78 -5.42
CA TYR A 46 8.72 -10.38 -6.45
C TYR A 46 7.41 -11.18 -6.42
N GLY A 47 7.28 -12.20 -5.58
CA GLY A 47 6.10 -13.06 -5.55
C GLY A 47 4.77 -12.32 -5.39
N PRO A 48 4.61 -11.43 -4.40
CA PRO A 48 3.38 -10.65 -4.26
C PRO A 48 3.09 -9.71 -5.45
N TRP A 49 4.14 -9.21 -6.13
CA TRP A 49 4.02 -8.41 -7.35
C TRP A 49 3.47 -9.21 -8.53
N VAL A 50 3.99 -10.41 -8.71
CA VAL A 50 3.57 -11.33 -9.78
C VAL A 50 2.10 -11.70 -9.65
N LEU A 51 1.59 -11.83 -8.41
CA LEU A 51 0.20 -12.15 -8.11
C LEU A 51 -0.71 -10.92 -8.00
N ASN A 52 -0.19 -9.71 -8.18
CA ASN A 52 -0.88 -8.44 -7.96
C ASN A 52 -1.55 -8.34 -6.56
N CYS A 53 -0.84 -8.81 -5.54
CA CYS A 53 -1.29 -8.76 -4.14
C CYS A 53 -0.25 -8.14 -3.21
N GLN A 54 0.51 -7.15 -3.68
CA GLN A 54 1.48 -6.39 -2.90
C GLN A 54 0.92 -5.03 -2.43
N ALA A 55 1.54 -4.51 -1.37
CA ALA A 55 1.31 -3.13 -0.94
C ALA A 55 2.01 -2.13 -1.91
N PRO A 56 1.43 -0.93 -2.13
CA PRO A 56 0.22 -0.39 -1.52
C PRO A 56 -1.09 -0.80 -2.23
N ASP A 57 -1.01 -1.36 -3.44
CA ASP A 57 -2.15 -1.58 -4.33
C ASP A 57 -3.18 -2.56 -3.73
N GLU A 58 -2.73 -3.66 -3.12
CA GLU A 58 -3.62 -4.61 -2.42
C GLU A 58 -4.54 -3.90 -1.40
N GLY A 59 -3.95 -3.09 -0.52
CA GLY A 59 -4.71 -2.34 0.48
C GLY A 59 -5.63 -1.28 -0.13
N ASN A 60 -5.20 -0.63 -1.20
CA ASN A 60 -5.99 0.36 -1.92
C ASN A 60 -7.16 -0.30 -2.67
N MET A 61 -6.97 -1.48 -3.27
CA MET A 61 -8.06 -2.25 -3.89
C MET A 61 -9.13 -2.64 -2.86
N HIS A 62 -8.76 -3.18 -1.71
CA HIS A 62 -9.70 -3.48 -0.62
C HIS A 62 -10.48 -2.23 -0.18
N THR A 63 -9.78 -1.12 -0.04
CA THR A 63 -10.38 0.16 0.37
C THR A 63 -11.39 0.63 -0.67
N MET A 64 -11.02 0.65 -1.95
CA MET A 64 -11.88 1.12 -3.03
C MET A 64 -13.07 0.18 -3.26
N LEU A 65 -12.88 -1.13 -3.10
CA LEU A 65 -13.97 -2.10 -3.21
C LEU A 65 -15.12 -1.77 -2.24
N HIS A 66 -14.79 -1.29 -1.05
CA HIS A 66 -15.74 -1.02 0.02
C HIS A 66 -16.25 0.43 0.05
N TRP A 67 -15.36 1.40 -0.23
CA TRP A 67 -15.66 2.82 0.03
C TRP A 67 -15.88 3.65 -1.24
N ALA A 68 -15.44 3.17 -2.41
CA ALA A 68 -15.55 3.92 -3.65
C ALA A 68 -16.95 3.85 -4.26
N THR A 69 -17.35 4.92 -4.94
CA THR A 69 -18.54 4.92 -5.80
C THR A 69 -18.31 4.04 -7.03
N ASP A 70 -19.37 3.70 -7.76
CA ASP A 70 -19.25 2.86 -8.96
C ASP A 70 -18.39 3.55 -10.04
N ASP A 71 -18.52 4.87 -10.21
CA ASP A 71 -17.68 5.65 -11.12
C ASP A 71 -16.20 5.62 -10.71
N GLN A 72 -15.92 5.76 -9.41
CA GLN A 72 -14.58 5.66 -8.88
C GLN A 72 -14.00 4.23 -9.03
N LYS A 73 -14.82 3.20 -8.84
CA LYS A 73 -14.39 1.81 -9.07
C LYS A 73 -14.03 1.58 -10.54
N GLU A 74 -14.86 2.03 -11.46
CA GLU A 74 -14.58 1.89 -12.89
C GLU A 74 -13.30 2.64 -13.29
N LYS A 75 -13.10 3.86 -12.78
CA LYS A 75 -11.95 4.72 -13.12
C LYS A 75 -10.64 4.26 -12.49
N TYR A 76 -10.66 3.81 -11.22
CA TYR A 76 -9.45 3.57 -10.43
C TYR A 76 -9.26 2.11 -10.03
N LEU A 77 -10.30 1.42 -9.51
CA LEU A 77 -10.17 0.05 -9.05
C LEU A 77 -9.95 -0.92 -10.22
N LYS A 78 -10.71 -0.78 -11.28
CA LYS A 78 -10.62 -1.65 -12.45
C LYS A 78 -9.22 -1.68 -13.07
N PRO A 79 -8.56 -0.54 -13.35
CA PRO A 79 -7.18 -0.56 -13.85
C PRO A 79 -6.17 -1.17 -12.85
N LEU A 80 -6.36 -0.99 -11.54
CA LEU A 80 -5.53 -1.70 -10.55
C LEU A 80 -5.70 -3.21 -10.65
N CYS A 81 -6.95 -3.70 -10.71
CA CYS A 81 -7.24 -5.12 -10.86
C CYS A 81 -6.66 -5.70 -12.15
N GLN A 82 -6.64 -4.93 -13.22
CA GLN A 82 -6.05 -5.32 -14.50
C GLN A 82 -4.52 -5.23 -14.52
N GLY A 83 -3.88 -4.65 -13.49
CA GLY A 83 -2.44 -4.42 -13.46
C GLY A 83 -1.97 -3.37 -14.47
N THR A 84 -2.87 -2.52 -14.97
CA THR A 84 -2.58 -1.45 -15.94
C THR A 84 -2.34 -0.09 -15.27
N ALA A 85 -2.66 0.03 -13.99
CA ALA A 85 -2.36 1.17 -13.15
C ALA A 85 -1.70 0.74 -11.84
N THR A 86 -1.04 1.69 -11.18
CA THR A 86 -0.51 1.57 -9.82
C THR A 86 -0.95 2.75 -8.99
N SER A 87 -0.95 2.59 -7.68
CA SER A 87 -1.39 3.63 -6.75
C SER A 87 -0.41 3.85 -5.61
N CYS A 88 -0.64 4.91 -4.85
CA CYS A 88 0.01 5.11 -3.57
C CYS A 88 -1.00 5.50 -2.49
N PHE A 89 -0.57 5.46 -1.23
CA PHE A 89 -1.37 5.86 -0.07
C PHE A 89 -0.60 6.92 0.72
N ALA A 90 -1.04 8.17 0.64
CA ALA A 90 -0.36 9.32 1.20
C ALA A 90 -0.98 9.73 2.54
N MET A 91 -0.39 9.25 3.64
CA MET A 91 -0.91 9.47 4.98
C MET A 91 0.13 10.08 5.91
N THR A 92 1.30 9.45 6.06
CA THR A 92 2.32 9.85 7.03
C THR A 92 2.98 11.18 6.68
N GLU A 93 3.38 11.93 7.70
CA GLU A 93 3.97 13.28 7.62
C GLU A 93 5.26 13.36 8.41
N PRO A 94 6.26 14.16 7.98
CA PRO A 94 7.53 14.27 8.69
C PRO A 94 7.43 15.04 10.02
N GLU A 95 6.47 15.96 10.15
CA GLU A 95 6.34 16.86 11.30
C GLU A 95 5.66 16.21 12.50
N VAL A 96 4.98 15.08 12.32
CA VAL A 96 4.19 14.43 13.38
C VAL A 96 4.48 12.94 13.46
N ALA A 97 4.10 12.32 14.57
CA ALA A 97 4.25 10.88 14.76
C ALA A 97 3.40 10.10 13.75
N GLY A 98 4.03 9.37 12.81
CA GLY A 98 3.34 8.59 11.79
C GLY A 98 2.45 7.46 12.33
N SER A 99 2.61 7.08 13.59
CA SER A 99 1.78 6.10 14.29
C SER A 99 0.48 6.68 14.85
N ASP A 100 0.34 8.01 14.88
CA ASP A 100 -0.85 8.70 15.39
C ASP A 100 -1.52 9.54 14.29
N PRO A 101 -2.51 9.01 13.58
CA PRO A 101 -3.18 9.70 12.49
C PRO A 101 -4.07 10.87 12.95
N THR A 102 -4.31 11.03 14.25
CA THR A 102 -5.05 12.19 14.79
C THR A 102 -4.22 13.48 14.74
N LEU A 103 -2.89 13.34 14.54
CA LEU A 103 -1.96 14.47 14.46
C LEU A 103 -1.74 15.00 13.04
N ILE A 104 -2.36 14.41 12.02
CA ILE A 104 -2.21 14.84 10.62
C ILE A 104 -2.44 16.34 10.48
N GLN A 105 -1.49 17.03 9.83
CA GLN A 105 -1.49 18.49 9.62
C GLN A 105 -1.86 18.87 8.18
N THR A 106 -1.63 17.99 7.20
CA THR A 106 -2.14 18.20 5.83
C THR A 106 -3.61 18.55 5.91
N ASN A 107 -3.99 19.73 5.43
CA ASN A 107 -5.34 20.25 5.54
C ASN A 107 -6.01 20.36 4.19
N ALA A 108 -7.34 20.30 4.19
CA ALA A 108 -8.18 20.50 3.04
C ALA A 108 -9.35 21.41 3.43
N TYR A 109 -9.58 22.46 2.68
CA TYR A 109 -10.76 23.31 2.82
C TYR A 109 -11.56 23.37 1.54
N GLN A 110 -12.86 23.50 1.68
CA GLN A 110 -13.77 23.51 0.54
C GLN A 110 -13.83 24.89 -0.10
N ASP A 111 -13.70 24.93 -1.42
CA ASP A 111 -13.81 26.12 -2.26
C ASP A 111 -14.79 25.83 -3.41
N GLY A 112 -16.08 26.09 -3.19
CA GLY A 112 -17.15 25.73 -4.14
C GLY A 112 -17.35 24.22 -4.21
N GLU A 113 -17.19 23.66 -5.41
CA GLU A 113 -17.27 22.21 -5.66
C GLU A 113 -15.91 21.51 -5.59
N GLU A 114 -14.88 22.24 -5.23
CA GLU A 114 -13.51 21.75 -5.10
C GLU A 114 -13.02 21.80 -3.64
N TRP A 115 -12.00 21.01 -3.37
CA TRP A 115 -11.19 21.04 -2.18
C TRP A 115 -9.80 21.55 -2.52
N VAL A 116 -9.27 22.47 -1.72
CA VAL A 116 -7.89 22.95 -1.83
C VAL A 116 -7.08 22.31 -0.70
N ILE A 117 -6.04 21.59 -1.06
CA ILE A 117 -5.26 20.76 -0.14
C ILE A 117 -3.83 21.27 -0.07
N ASN A 118 -3.32 21.43 1.16
CA ASN A 118 -1.95 21.82 1.46
C ASN A 118 -1.35 20.93 2.52
N GLY A 119 -0.09 20.51 2.33
CA GLY A 119 0.57 19.65 3.31
C GLY A 119 1.88 19.06 2.86
N HIS A 120 2.42 18.16 3.71
CA HIS A 120 3.70 17.52 3.50
C HIS A 120 3.60 16.04 3.89
N LYS A 121 3.89 15.15 2.95
CA LYS A 121 3.82 13.70 3.13
C LYS A 121 5.18 13.07 2.92
N TRP A 122 5.49 12.00 3.64
CA TRP A 122 6.74 11.28 3.46
C TRP A 122 6.58 9.76 3.62
N PHE A 123 7.60 9.02 3.19
CA PHE A 123 7.57 7.56 3.08
C PHE A 123 6.39 7.04 2.29
N ILE A 124 6.00 7.77 1.22
CA ILE A 124 4.88 7.38 0.37
C ILE A 124 5.37 6.38 -0.67
N SER A 125 5.08 5.11 -0.42
CA SER A 125 5.47 4.00 -1.29
C SER A 125 4.79 4.10 -2.65
N ASN A 126 5.55 3.90 -3.72
CA ASN A 126 5.10 3.94 -5.11
C ASN A 126 4.76 5.34 -5.68
N ALA A 127 4.84 6.43 -4.92
CA ALA A 127 4.39 7.74 -5.41
C ALA A 127 5.08 8.15 -6.73
N HIS A 128 6.37 7.81 -6.90
CA HIS A 128 7.17 8.11 -8.10
C HIS A 128 6.61 7.53 -9.42
N ARG A 129 5.70 6.57 -9.35
CA ARG A 129 5.12 5.89 -10.53
C ARG A 129 3.62 5.67 -10.45
N ALA A 130 2.97 6.17 -9.40
CA ALA A 130 1.54 5.99 -9.20
C ALA A 130 0.73 6.76 -10.25
N ASN A 131 -0.35 6.16 -10.74
CA ASN A 131 -1.32 6.82 -11.60
C ASN A 131 -2.33 7.63 -10.79
N PHE A 132 -2.50 7.27 -9.51
CA PHE A 132 -3.30 8.04 -8.56
C PHE A 132 -2.84 7.79 -7.12
N ALA A 133 -3.19 8.71 -6.23
CA ALA A 133 -2.97 8.60 -4.80
C ALA A 133 -4.28 8.56 -4.03
N ILE A 134 -4.34 7.81 -2.92
CA ILE A 134 -5.32 8.02 -1.87
C ILE A 134 -4.64 8.91 -0.84
N LEU A 135 -5.09 10.15 -0.72
CA LEU A 135 -4.53 11.17 0.17
C LEU A 135 -5.44 11.36 1.37
N ILE A 136 -4.85 11.33 2.57
CA ILE A 136 -5.53 11.64 3.83
C ILE A 136 -5.19 13.07 4.23
N ALA A 137 -6.24 13.90 4.39
CA ALA A 137 -6.12 15.28 4.81
C ALA A 137 -7.16 15.63 5.88
N ARG A 138 -6.83 16.58 6.74
CA ARG A 138 -7.73 17.10 7.76
C ARG A 138 -8.75 18.05 7.12
N THR A 139 -10.02 17.79 7.36
CA THR A 139 -11.15 18.62 6.90
C THR A 139 -11.99 19.17 8.05
N GLU A 140 -11.85 18.59 9.25
CA GLU A 140 -12.58 18.98 10.45
C GLU A 140 -11.61 19.37 11.56
N ASP A 141 -12.04 20.28 12.40
CA ASP A 141 -11.28 20.74 13.56
C ASP A 141 -12.13 20.63 14.85
N ASP A 142 -12.64 19.43 15.11
CA ASP A 142 -13.35 19.12 16.33
C ASP A 142 -12.42 18.41 17.32
N PRO A 143 -11.98 19.07 18.39
CA PRO A 143 -11.07 18.48 19.36
C PRO A 143 -11.70 17.35 20.19
N GLU A 144 -13.03 17.22 20.23
CA GLU A 144 -13.73 16.13 20.92
C GLU A 144 -13.81 14.87 20.06
N LEU A 145 -13.66 15.00 18.73
CA LEU A 145 -13.73 13.90 17.78
C LEU A 145 -12.51 13.85 16.84
N PRO A 146 -11.28 13.74 17.37
CA PRO A 146 -10.06 13.81 16.53
C PRO A 146 -9.97 12.71 15.48
N GLN A 147 -10.65 11.57 15.68
CA GLN A 147 -10.70 10.49 14.70
C GLN A 147 -11.61 10.82 13.50
N ALA A 148 -12.55 11.77 13.65
CA ALA A 148 -13.40 12.23 12.56
C ALA A 148 -12.84 13.48 11.84
N ALA A 149 -11.61 13.89 12.16
CA ALA A 149 -10.98 15.07 11.57
C ALA A 149 -10.55 14.87 10.11
N ASN A 150 -10.26 13.64 9.70
CA ASN A 150 -9.62 13.35 8.43
C ASN A 150 -10.60 12.84 7.37
N THR A 151 -10.38 13.26 6.14
CA THR A 151 -11.10 12.79 4.93
C THR A 151 -10.09 12.19 3.95
N ALA A 152 -10.54 11.24 3.15
CA ALA A 152 -9.74 10.63 2.10
C ALA A 152 -10.14 11.21 0.73
N PHE A 153 -9.13 11.50 -0.11
CA PHE A 153 -9.32 11.98 -1.47
C PHE A 153 -8.55 11.13 -2.47
N ILE A 154 -9.10 10.92 -3.64
CA ILE A 154 -8.39 10.28 -4.76
C ILE A 154 -7.78 11.40 -5.61
N ILE A 155 -6.48 11.38 -5.78
CA ILE A 155 -5.73 12.37 -6.56
C ILE A 155 -5.23 11.71 -7.84
N ASP A 156 -5.67 12.19 -9.00
CA ASP A 156 -5.07 11.77 -10.28
C ASP A 156 -3.62 12.24 -10.36
N LEU A 157 -2.71 11.41 -10.82
CA LEU A 157 -1.30 11.74 -10.94
C LEU A 157 -0.81 11.59 -12.39
N PRO A 158 0.04 12.50 -12.88
CA PRO A 158 0.53 13.70 -12.21
C PRO A 158 -0.55 14.77 -12.01
N SER A 159 -0.44 15.59 -10.98
CA SER A 159 -1.36 16.70 -10.69
C SER A 159 -0.60 17.96 -10.35
N GLU A 160 -1.15 19.12 -10.74
CA GLU A 160 -0.66 20.42 -10.29
C GLU A 160 -0.82 20.52 -8.78
N GLY A 161 0.17 21.07 -8.09
CA GLY A 161 0.21 21.13 -6.63
C GLY A 161 0.69 19.86 -5.94
N TRP A 162 1.02 18.77 -6.68
CA TRP A 162 1.65 17.56 -6.14
C TRP A 162 3.10 17.49 -6.60
N THR A 163 4.05 17.69 -5.71
CA THR A 163 5.48 17.68 -6.02
C THR A 163 6.21 16.57 -5.27
N GLU A 164 6.81 15.65 -6.01
CA GLU A 164 7.78 14.70 -5.46
C GLU A 164 9.12 15.43 -5.24
N VAL A 165 9.53 15.56 -3.98
CA VAL A 165 10.75 16.28 -3.61
C VAL A 165 11.98 15.40 -3.78
N ARG A 166 11.89 14.17 -3.30
CA ARG A 166 12.96 13.16 -3.36
C ARG A 166 12.44 11.76 -3.06
N GLU A 167 13.21 10.78 -3.45
CA GLU A 167 13.11 9.43 -2.91
C GLU A 167 13.85 9.36 -1.57
N ILE A 168 13.24 8.67 -0.59
CA ILE A 168 13.82 8.47 0.74
C ILE A 168 14.52 7.12 0.78
N GLU A 169 15.82 7.13 1.03
CA GLU A 169 16.58 5.90 1.21
C GLU A 169 16.23 5.20 2.51
N THR A 170 16.16 3.89 2.46
CA THR A 170 15.96 2.99 3.60
C THR A 170 17.21 2.13 3.81
N MET A 171 17.18 1.20 4.78
CA MET A 171 18.26 0.22 4.97
C MET A 171 18.52 -0.66 3.73
N HIS A 172 17.57 -0.73 2.81
CA HIS A 172 17.69 -1.44 1.53
C HIS A 172 18.05 -0.51 0.35
N GLY A 173 18.42 0.73 0.62
CA GLY A 173 18.65 1.77 -0.40
C GLY A 173 17.33 2.40 -0.89
N SER A 174 17.33 2.84 -2.13
CA SER A 174 16.14 3.39 -2.80
C SER A 174 15.14 2.29 -3.11
N THR A 175 14.00 2.32 -2.45
CA THR A 175 12.93 1.30 -2.55
C THR A 175 11.57 1.88 -2.94
N GLY A 176 11.56 3.10 -3.49
CA GLY A 176 10.36 3.76 -4.02
C GLY A 176 9.49 4.41 -2.94
N HIS A 177 10.09 4.92 -1.89
CA HIS A 177 9.42 5.74 -0.88
C HIS A 177 9.72 7.21 -1.13
N SER A 178 8.69 8.01 -1.40
CA SER A 178 8.86 9.41 -1.79
C SER A 178 8.45 10.37 -0.68
N GLU A 179 9.06 11.54 -0.68
CA GLU A 179 8.65 12.73 0.05
C GLU A 179 7.89 13.65 -0.90
N ILE A 180 6.70 14.08 -0.47
CA ILE A 180 5.74 14.81 -1.30
C ILE A 180 5.35 16.11 -0.63
N VAL A 181 5.51 17.22 -1.33
CA VAL A 181 4.96 18.53 -0.92
C VAL A 181 3.70 18.80 -1.73
N ILE A 182 2.66 19.25 -1.04
CA ILE A 182 1.34 19.54 -1.60
C ILE A 182 1.05 21.01 -1.38
N GLU A 183 0.86 21.76 -2.48
CA GLU A 183 0.65 23.21 -2.47
C GLU A 183 -0.54 23.55 -3.37
N ASP A 184 -1.62 24.06 -2.76
CA ASP A 184 -2.85 24.47 -3.42
C ASP A 184 -3.41 23.42 -4.41
N LEU A 185 -3.23 22.13 -4.08
CA LEU A 185 -3.75 21.03 -4.88
C LEU A 185 -5.28 21.08 -4.89
N ARG A 186 -5.85 21.18 -6.08
CA ARG A 186 -7.31 21.24 -6.26
C ARG A 186 -7.89 19.89 -6.66
N VAL A 187 -8.94 19.51 -5.96
CA VAL A 187 -9.61 18.20 -6.12
C VAL A 187 -11.11 18.42 -6.10
N HIS A 188 -11.81 17.97 -7.13
CA HIS A 188 -13.27 18.06 -7.18
C HIS A 188 -13.92 17.18 -6.09
N ASP A 189 -15.04 17.60 -5.54
CA ASP A 189 -15.75 16.89 -4.45
C ASP A 189 -16.08 15.42 -4.78
N SER A 190 -16.33 15.13 -6.05
CA SER A 190 -16.55 13.75 -6.52
C SER A 190 -15.32 12.82 -6.38
N GLN A 191 -14.16 13.33 -6.08
CA GLN A 191 -12.93 12.57 -5.81
C GLN A 191 -12.74 12.27 -4.31
N MET A 192 -13.67 12.71 -3.45
CA MET A 192 -13.72 12.24 -2.06
C MET A 192 -13.99 10.74 -2.02
N LEU A 193 -13.17 10.00 -1.30
CA LEU A 193 -13.33 8.56 -1.12
C LEU A 193 -14.05 8.28 0.20
N GLY A 194 -15.22 7.65 0.12
CA GLY A 194 -16.13 7.52 1.26
C GLY A 194 -16.82 8.83 1.57
N GLY A 195 -16.85 9.24 2.84
CA GLY A 195 -17.48 10.46 3.30
C GLY A 195 -16.53 11.38 4.07
N ARG A 196 -16.94 12.64 4.21
CA ARG A 196 -16.24 13.65 5.00
C ARG A 196 -16.07 13.16 6.44
N GLY A 197 -14.87 13.31 7.01
CA GLY A 197 -14.53 12.86 8.36
C GLY A 197 -14.30 11.34 8.49
N GLN A 198 -14.38 10.56 7.43
CA GLN A 198 -14.24 9.11 7.47
C GLN A 198 -12.83 8.60 7.13
N GLY A 199 -11.87 9.49 6.88
CA GLY A 199 -10.52 9.12 6.46
C GLY A 199 -9.77 8.23 7.47
N HIS A 200 -9.95 8.45 8.76
CA HIS A 200 -9.36 7.58 9.80
C HIS A 200 -9.97 6.17 9.76
N LEU A 201 -11.30 6.07 9.70
CA LEU A 201 -12.02 4.78 9.64
C LEU A 201 -11.59 3.98 8.39
N LEU A 202 -11.52 4.66 7.24
CA LEU A 202 -11.05 4.09 5.98
C LEU A 202 -9.59 3.59 6.11
N GLY A 203 -8.71 4.38 6.72
CA GLY A 203 -7.34 3.99 7.00
C GLY A 203 -7.25 2.73 7.88
N GLN A 204 -8.05 2.62 8.93
CA GLN A 204 -8.08 1.43 9.79
C GLN A 204 -8.62 0.19 9.05
N TYR A 205 -9.66 0.37 8.23
CA TYR A 205 -10.18 -0.71 7.38
C TYR A 205 -9.10 -1.24 6.42
N ARG A 206 -8.37 -0.33 5.75
CA ARG A 206 -7.27 -0.66 4.85
C ARG A 206 -6.15 -1.43 5.55
N LEU A 207 -5.81 -1.03 6.76
CA LEU A 207 -4.68 -1.60 7.51
C LEU A 207 -4.97 -2.99 8.10
N GLY A 208 -6.22 -3.38 8.27
CA GLY A 208 -6.60 -4.68 8.82
C GLY A 208 -6.00 -5.84 8.03
N PRO A 209 -6.38 -6.07 6.76
CA PRO A 209 -5.81 -7.11 5.90
C PRO A 209 -4.29 -6.96 5.70
N ALA A 210 -3.81 -5.72 5.55
CA ALA A 210 -2.38 -5.46 5.35
C ALA A 210 -1.52 -5.93 6.52
N ARG A 211 -1.95 -5.75 7.77
CA ARG A 211 -1.24 -6.25 8.95
C ARG A 211 -1.11 -7.78 8.95
N LEU A 212 -2.19 -8.49 8.61
CA LEU A 212 -2.19 -9.95 8.51
C LEU A 212 -1.24 -10.42 7.39
N ALA A 213 -1.30 -9.79 6.22
CA ALA A 213 -0.41 -10.09 5.10
C ALA A 213 1.06 -9.91 5.48
N HIS A 214 1.42 -8.81 6.16
CA HIS A 214 2.78 -8.58 6.64
C HIS A 214 3.25 -9.65 7.63
N CYS A 215 2.41 -10.04 8.60
CA CYS A 215 2.76 -11.11 9.53
C CYS A 215 3.14 -12.40 8.80
N MET A 216 2.34 -12.81 7.82
CA MET A 216 2.56 -14.05 7.07
C MET A 216 3.79 -13.98 6.18
N ARG A 217 4.03 -12.85 5.52
CA ARG A 217 5.25 -12.64 4.71
C ARG A 217 6.51 -12.75 5.58
N TRP A 218 6.52 -12.14 6.75
CA TRP A 218 7.69 -12.15 7.63
C TRP A 218 7.93 -13.51 8.26
N ILE A 219 6.87 -14.27 8.61
CA ILE A 219 7.01 -15.65 9.10
C ILE A 219 7.69 -16.51 8.03
N ALA A 220 7.23 -16.46 6.78
CA ALA A 220 7.81 -17.24 5.70
C ALA A 220 9.26 -16.85 5.38
N GLN A 221 9.60 -15.58 5.45
CA GLN A 221 10.98 -15.11 5.30
C GLN A 221 11.86 -15.56 6.46
N ALA A 222 11.33 -15.57 7.69
CA ALA A 222 12.06 -16.07 8.86
C ALA A 222 12.30 -17.59 8.79
N GLU A 223 11.31 -18.36 8.35
CA GLU A 223 11.46 -19.81 8.10
C GLU A 223 12.52 -20.07 7.04
N MET A 224 12.46 -19.38 5.91
CA MET A 224 13.46 -19.52 4.85
C MET A 224 14.87 -19.16 5.33
N ALA A 225 15.01 -18.10 6.13
CA ALA A 225 16.30 -17.73 6.71
C ALA A 225 16.81 -18.77 7.71
N LEU A 226 15.93 -19.40 8.48
CA LEU A 226 16.27 -20.50 9.39
C LEU A 226 16.75 -21.71 8.60
N ASP A 227 16.03 -22.14 7.57
CA ASP A 227 16.42 -23.28 6.72
C ASP A 227 17.78 -23.07 6.09
N MET A 228 18.03 -21.90 5.50
CA MET A 228 19.34 -21.53 4.94
C MET A 228 20.45 -21.53 6.01
N THR A 229 20.13 -21.14 7.25
CA THR A 229 21.07 -21.17 8.38
C THR A 229 21.41 -22.61 8.77
N VAL A 230 20.42 -23.49 8.83
CA VAL A 230 20.60 -24.92 9.12
C VAL A 230 21.46 -25.59 8.04
N GLU A 231 21.11 -25.43 6.77
CA GLU A 231 21.88 -25.94 5.63
C GLU A 231 23.35 -25.46 5.70
N ARG A 232 23.52 -24.14 5.88
CA ARG A 232 24.87 -23.56 6.00
C ARG A 232 25.65 -24.12 7.17
N SER A 233 25.01 -24.39 8.30
CA SER A 233 25.65 -24.94 9.50
C SER A 233 26.12 -26.39 9.28
N LEU A 234 25.39 -27.17 8.50
CA LEU A 234 25.72 -28.56 8.15
C LEU A 234 26.84 -28.68 7.12
N GLU A 235 27.04 -27.67 6.29
CA GLU A 235 28.04 -27.67 5.22
C GLU A 235 29.34 -26.96 5.60
N ARG A 236 29.25 -25.89 6.40
CA ARG A 236 30.38 -25.01 6.67
C ARG A 236 31.38 -25.65 7.64
N TYR A 237 32.57 -25.95 7.13
CA TYR A 237 33.73 -26.38 7.93
C TYR A 237 34.58 -25.19 8.35
N SER A 238 34.94 -25.10 9.64
CA SER A 238 35.89 -24.11 10.16
C SER A 238 36.48 -24.56 11.48
N HIS A 239 37.76 -24.20 11.76
CA HIS A 239 38.43 -24.50 13.01
C HIS A 239 38.31 -25.99 13.46
N GLY A 240 38.50 -26.93 12.53
CA GLY A 240 38.62 -28.35 12.79
C GLY A 240 37.33 -29.16 12.80
N SER A 241 36.14 -28.55 12.61
CA SER A 241 34.87 -29.28 12.55
C SER A 241 33.81 -28.55 11.73
N ILE A 242 32.68 -29.19 11.42
CA ILE A 242 31.49 -28.58 10.81
C ILE A 242 30.88 -27.60 11.81
N LEU A 243 30.28 -26.53 11.33
CA LEU A 243 29.76 -25.46 12.17
C LEU A 243 28.65 -25.96 13.12
N ALA A 244 27.80 -26.89 12.67
CA ALA A 244 26.75 -27.53 13.49
C ALA A 244 27.28 -28.37 14.66
N GLU A 245 28.55 -28.76 14.68
CA GLU A 245 29.20 -29.50 15.75
C GLU A 245 29.78 -28.59 16.84
N LYS A 246 29.71 -27.27 16.64
CA LYS A 246 30.23 -26.29 17.60
C LYS A 246 29.12 -25.87 18.59
N GLN A 247 29.52 -25.67 19.83
CA GLN A 247 28.64 -25.13 20.89
C GLN A 247 28.59 -23.61 20.84
#